data_6c10983555bb30ef1fd05c7fd26f3b98
#
_entry.id   6c10983555bb30ef1fd05c7fd26f3b98
#
_cell.length_a   1.000
_cell.length_b   1.000
_cell.length_c   1.000
_cell.angle_alpha   90.00
_cell.angle_beta   90.00
_cell.angle_gamma   90.00
#
_symmetry.space_group_name_H-M   'P 1'
#
loop_
_entity.id
_entity.type
_entity.pdbx_description
1 polymer ?
#
loop_
_entity_poly.entity_id
_entity_poly.type
_entity_poly.pdbx_seq_one_letter_code
_entity_poly.pdbx_strand_id
1 'polypeptide(L)'
;DESVNQFIKLIAQNRLEIRIYKDKNIHSKIYILRENEIKRHNDTTEYRGSVITGSSNLTENGLSKNYEFNVELKYSEDIEFALNEFNDLWIKSVEITEKDIDTIKQNSYLKEITPYELYLKFLIEHFEDRVDYDASVAEDLPKGYMKLAYQIDAVNEGLSKIKKHSGFFLSDVVGLGKTITSAMIVKRLCYQTKGQILIIAPPSIEKEWNETFKEFQIGSIRKFDFKSYGALEKIKDTEDYEIVIIDESHKFKNFLTSRYKELERICKEDVKYKKKVILISATPLNNKPQDIANQLYLFQDKRNSTIDSHPNLETFFAEIDKKYREIISIKENQSDLSEDELMELEQLSKKVRDNILREVMVRRTRTDIQTNEIYKKDLIEQNLNIPHINPVEELEYKLDDDLLKIFDRTIFILMEDLKYYRYQILANLTQKKKKKYGEVQAGFFEKS
;
A
#
# COMPACT_ATOMS: atom_id res chain seq x y z
N ASP A 1 0.39 31.77 6.01
CA ASP A 1 -0.59 32.20 6.70
C ASP A 1 -0.68 33.70 6.93
N GLU A 2 0.35 34.45 6.58
CA GLU A 2 0.31 35.92 6.54
C GLU A 2 -0.76 36.43 5.55
N SER A 3 -0.91 35.73 4.41
CA SER A 3 -1.90 36.06 3.38
C SER A 3 -3.35 35.95 3.87
N VAL A 4 -3.68 34.95 4.68
CA VAL A 4 -5.05 34.77 5.21
C VAL A 4 -5.34 35.80 6.30
N ASN A 5 -4.35 36.12 7.13
CA ASN A 5 -4.48 37.19 8.11
C ASN A 5 -4.67 38.55 7.44
N GLN A 6 -3.98 38.76 6.31
CA GLN A 6 -4.18 39.98 5.49
C GLN A 6 -5.56 40.02 4.86
N PHE A 7 -6.07 38.89 4.37
CA PHE A 7 -7.41 38.74 3.83
C PHE A 7 -8.51 39.09 4.87
N ILE A 8 -8.37 38.54 6.07
CA ILE A 8 -9.29 38.86 7.20
C ILE A 8 -9.22 40.34 7.58
N LYS A 9 -8.02 40.93 7.60
CA LYS A 9 -7.85 42.36 7.86
C LYS A 9 -8.55 43.23 6.81
N LEU A 10 -8.52 42.85 5.54
CA LEU A 10 -9.21 43.57 4.47
C LEU A 10 -10.72 43.54 4.64
N ILE A 11 -11.29 42.42 5.08
CA ILE A 11 -12.73 42.31 5.40
C ILE A 11 -13.05 43.20 6.60
N ALA A 12 -12.30 43.09 7.70
CA ALA A 12 -12.52 43.90 8.90
C ALA A 12 -12.38 45.42 8.66
N GLN A 13 -11.60 45.84 7.65
CA GLN A 13 -11.43 47.23 7.25
C GLN A 13 -12.44 47.67 6.20
N ASN A 14 -13.44 46.86 5.86
CA ASN A 14 -14.41 47.10 4.78
C ASN A 14 -13.76 47.41 3.42
N ARG A 15 -12.58 46.88 3.18
CA ARG A 15 -11.86 47.01 1.91
C ARG A 15 -12.07 45.80 1.00
N LEU A 16 -12.67 44.75 1.55
CA LEU A 16 -13.05 43.53 0.85
C LEU A 16 -14.43 43.10 1.37
N GLU A 17 -15.38 42.99 0.48
CA GLU A 17 -16.71 42.44 0.74
C GLU A 17 -16.83 41.07 0.08
N ILE A 18 -17.41 40.11 0.77
CA ILE A 18 -17.65 38.75 0.26
C ILE A 18 -19.12 38.40 0.53
N ARG A 19 -19.76 37.82 -0.48
CA ARG A 19 -21.12 37.32 -0.36
C ARG A 19 -21.25 35.92 -0.90
N ILE A 20 -22.16 35.15 -0.35
CA ILE A 20 -22.46 33.77 -0.76
C ILE A 20 -23.80 33.73 -1.47
N TYR A 21 -23.79 33.28 -2.72
CA TYR A 21 -25.00 33.00 -3.47
C TYR A 21 -25.51 31.58 -3.16
N LYS A 22 -26.76 31.46 -2.64
CA LYS A 22 -27.24 30.17 -2.12
C LYS A 22 -28.20 29.43 -3.06
N ASP A 23 -28.78 30.12 -4.04
CA ASP A 23 -29.85 29.51 -4.87
C ASP A 23 -29.33 28.50 -5.88
N LYS A 24 -28.15 28.70 -6.41
CA LYS A 24 -27.54 27.81 -7.40
C LYS A 24 -26.01 27.84 -7.28
N ASN A 25 -25.36 26.77 -7.73
CA ASN A 25 -23.90 26.74 -7.81
C ASN A 25 -23.41 27.65 -8.95
N ILE A 26 -22.61 28.66 -8.62
CA ILE A 26 -21.93 29.53 -9.59
C ILE A 26 -20.59 28.89 -9.96
N HIS A 27 -20.38 28.63 -11.24
CA HIS A 27 -19.10 28.10 -11.75
C HIS A 27 -18.38 29.14 -12.66
N SER A 28 -18.95 30.33 -12.84
CA SER A 28 -18.36 31.40 -13.64
C SER A 28 -17.12 31.97 -12.98
N LYS A 29 -16.09 32.25 -13.78
CA LYS A 29 -14.86 32.95 -13.40
C LYS A 29 -14.84 34.25 -14.17
N ILE A 30 -15.26 35.33 -13.50
CA ILE A 30 -15.37 36.66 -14.09
C ILE A 30 -14.67 37.65 -13.16
N TYR A 31 -13.75 38.39 -13.70
CA TYR A 31 -13.02 39.46 -13.01
C TYR A 31 -13.38 40.79 -13.69
N ILE A 32 -13.97 41.71 -12.94
CA ILE A 32 -14.38 43.02 -13.43
C ILE A 32 -13.44 44.05 -12.81
N LEU A 33 -12.57 44.61 -13.64
CA LEU A 33 -11.66 45.69 -13.28
C LEU A 33 -12.31 46.99 -13.70
N ARG A 34 -12.61 47.84 -12.75
CA ARG A 34 -13.37 49.05 -13.00
C ARG A 34 -12.55 50.31 -12.74
N GLU A 35 -12.56 51.25 -13.69
CA GLU A 35 -12.04 52.59 -13.56
C GLU A 35 -13.20 53.56 -13.24
N ASN A 36 -12.84 54.83 -13.01
CA ASN A 36 -13.88 55.85 -12.76
C ASN A 36 -14.78 56.07 -13.98
N GLU A 37 -16.08 56.09 -13.75
CA GLU A 37 -17.06 56.35 -14.79
C GLU A 37 -16.97 57.76 -15.33
N ILE A 38 -17.16 57.91 -16.65
CA ILE A 38 -17.22 59.23 -17.31
C ILE A 38 -18.69 59.41 -17.74
N LYS A 39 -19.33 60.47 -17.20
CA LYS A 39 -20.60 60.91 -17.70
C LYS A 39 -20.39 61.79 -18.94
N ARG A 40 -20.91 61.37 -20.06
CA ARG A 40 -20.92 62.16 -21.30
C ARG A 40 -22.04 63.20 -21.30
N HIS A 41 -21.93 64.21 -22.15
CA HIS A 41 -22.89 65.32 -22.26
C HIS A 41 -24.36 64.92 -22.59
N ASN A 42 -24.56 63.68 -23.05
CA ASN A 42 -25.85 63.11 -23.44
C ASN A 42 -26.50 62.23 -22.37
N ASP A 43 -26.14 62.38 -21.10
CA ASP A 43 -26.60 61.50 -19.96
C ASP A 43 -26.24 60.01 -20.13
N THR A 44 -25.40 59.65 -21.09
CA THR A 44 -24.93 58.27 -21.22
C THR A 44 -23.70 58.07 -20.35
N THR A 45 -23.67 56.99 -19.61
CA THR A 45 -22.53 56.56 -18.80
C THR A 45 -21.57 55.73 -19.66
N GLU A 46 -20.32 56.13 -19.76
CA GLU A 46 -19.28 55.30 -20.38
C GLU A 46 -18.52 54.57 -19.29
N TYR A 47 -18.66 53.22 -19.29
CA TYR A 47 -17.95 52.35 -18.35
C TYR A 47 -16.55 52.12 -18.87
N ARG A 48 -15.51 52.34 -18.03
CA ARG A 48 -14.11 52.11 -18.33
C ARG A 48 -13.54 51.02 -17.43
N GLY A 49 -12.69 50.16 -17.99
CA GLY A 49 -12.08 49.06 -17.31
C GLY A 49 -11.91 47.86 -18.21
N SER A 50 -11.93 46.68 -17.64
CA SER A 50 -11.93 45.44 -18.41
C SER A 50 -12.67 44.34 -17.68
N VAL A 51 -13.22 43.38 -18.43
CA VAL A 51 -13.81 42.14 -17.92
C VAL A 51 -12.94 40.99 -18.43
N ILE A 52 -12.40 40.24 -17.50
CA ILE A 52 -11.65 38.98 -17.81
C ILE A 52 -12.54 37.82 -17.46
N THR A 53 -12.77 36.94 -18.41
CA THR A 53 -13.54 35.69 -18.20
C THR A 53 -12.85 34.53 -18.89
N GLY A 54 -12.99 33.32 -18.31
CA GLY A 54 -12.37 32.13 -18.86
C GLY A 54 -12.35 30.95 -17.87
N SER A 55 -11.34 30.11 -17.98
CA SER A 55 -11.19 28.93 -17.16
C SER A 55 -10.44 29.14 -15.84
N SER A 56 -9.71 30.24 -15.70
CA SER A 56 -8.83 30.53 -14.55
C SER A 56 -9.61 30.77 -13.26
N ASN A 57 -9.31 30.00 -12.24
CA ASN A 57 -9.71 30.31 -10.88
C ASN A 57 -8.74 31.31 -10.23
N LEU A 58 -9.21 32.08 -9.23
CA LEU A 58 -8.38 32.99 -8.44
C LEU A 58 -7.51 32.19 -7.44
N THR A 59 -6.64 31.35 -7.96
CA THR A 59 -5.70 30.53 -7.21
C THR A 59 -4.32 30.64 -7.84
N GLU A 60 -3.26 30.35 -7.08
CA GLU A 60 -1.88 30.36 -7.61
C GLU A 60 -1.73 29.47 -8.85
N ASN A 61 -2.36 28.28 -8.81
CA ASN A 61 -2.32 27.35 -9.93
C ASN A 61 -3.08 27.89 -11.15
N GLY A 62 -4.27 28.46 -10.96
CA GLY A 62 -5.08 29.03 -12.04
C GLY A 62 -4.49 30.31 -12.64
N LEU A 63 -3.71 31.08 -11.85
CA LEU A 63 -3.13 32.35 -12.31
C LEU A 63 -1.72 32.20 -12.91
N SER A 64 -0.97 31.15 -12.51
CA SER A 64 0.46 31.08 -12.88
C SER A 64 0.98 29.71 -13.31
N LYS A 65 0.34 28.60 -12.92
CA LYS A 65 0.90 27.23 -13.13
C LYS A 65 0.15 26.41 -14.19
N ASN A 66 -1.17 26.59 -14.30
CA ASN A 66 -1.98 25.84 -15.24
C ASN A 66 -2.01 26.54 -16.63
N TYR A 67 -2.22 25.74 -17.68
CA TYR A 67 -2.60 26.30 -18.98
C TYR A 67 -4.08 26.68 -18.93
N GLU A 68 -4.38 27.97 -18.96
CA GLU A 68 -5.71 28.51 -18.86
C GLU A 68 -6.02 29.40 -20.06
N PHE A 69 -7.28 29.42 -20.49
CA PHE A 69 -7.74 30.28 -21.57
C PHE A 69 -8.66 31.36 -21.01
N ASN A 70 -8.23 32.62 -21.14
CA ASN A 70 -9.00 33.78 -20.70
C ASN A 70 -9.14 34.78 -21.82
N VAL A 71 -10.25 35.49 -21.82
CA VAL A 71 -10.54 36.58 -22.75
C VAL A 71 -10.71 37.87 -21.95
N GLU A 72 -10.07 38.93 -22.41
CA GLU A 72 -10.26 40.28 -21.89
C GLU A 72 -11.14 41.09 -22.81
N LEU A 73 -12.25 41.64 -22.26
CA LEU A 73 -13.21 42.50 -22.97
C LEU A 73 -13.10 43.91 -22.43
N LYS A 74 -13.05 44.93 -23.32
CA LYS A 74 -12.81 46.32 -22.96
C LYS A 74 -13.88 47.29 -23.45
N TYR A 75 -14.90 46.79 -24.15
CA TYR A 75 -15.98 47.66 -24.62
C TYR A 75 -16.93 48.02 -23.48
N SER A 76 -17.40 49.25 -23.47
CA SER A 76 -18.30 49.79 -22.45
C SER A 76 -19.54 48.93 -22.24
N GLU A 77 -20.08 48.42 -23.34
CA GLU A 77 -21.27 47.53 -23.31
C GLU A 77 -21.03 46.19 -22.62
N ASP A 78 -19.84 45.61 -22.83
CA ASP A 78 -19.47 44.33 -22.18
C ASP A 78 -19.26 44.54 -20.67
N ILE A 79 -18.66 45.67 -20.29
CA ILE A 79 -18.44 46.04 -18.89
C ILE A 79 -19.74 46.30 -18.21
N GLU A 80 -20.67 47.04 -18.85
CA GLU A 80 -22.00 47.31 -18.34
C GLU A 80 -22.82 46.02 -18.12
N PHE A 81 -22.78 45.12 -19.11
CA PHE A 81 -23.44 43.82 -18.98
C PHE A 81 -22.92 43.01 -17.81
N ALA A 82 -21.59 42.87 -17.70
CA ALA A 82 -20.95 42.12 -16.64
C ALA A 82 -21.23 42.73 -15.25
N LEU A 83 -21.25 44.07 -15.16
CA LEU A 83 -21.61 44.77 -13.91
C LEU A 83 -23.07 44.52 -13.51
N ASN A 84 -24.00 44.56 -14.46
CA ASN A 84 -25.41 44.30 -14.19
C ASN A 84 -25.65 42.89 -13.70
N GLU A 85 -25.05 41.89 -14.36
CA GLU A 85 -25.10 40.49 -13.93
C GLU A 85 -24.48 40.29 -12.53
N PHE A 86 -23.32 40.92 -12.29
CA PHE A 86 -22.68 40.88 -10.98
C PHE A 86 -23.57 41.49 -9.90
N ASN A 87 -24.17 42.68 -10.15
CA ASN A 87 -25.02 43.37 -9.19
C ASN A 87 -26.27 42.56 -8.88
N ASP A 88 -26.86 41.90 -9.87
CA ASP A 88 -28.04 41.06 -9.70
C ASP A 88 -27.72 39.84 -8.81
N LEU A 89 -26.58 39.22 -8.99
CA LEU A 89 -26.09 38.14 -8.13
C LEU A 89 -25.76 38.69 -6.74
N TRP A 90 -25.14 39.86 -6.64
CA TRP A 90 -24.74 40.48 -5.39
C TRP A 90 -25.91 40.80 -4.49
N ILE A 91 -26.99 41.36 -5.02
CA ILE A 91 -28.22 41.69 -4.29
C ILE A 91 -28.90 40.42 -3.76
N LYS A 92 -28.84 39.32 -4.53
CA LYS A 92 -29.43 38.02 -4.14
C LYS A 92 -28.53 37.20 -3.23
N SER A 93 -27.32 37.63 -3.01
CA SER A 93 -26.32 36.96 -2.19
C SER A 93 -26.39 37.36 -0.73
N VAL A 94 -26.01 36.45 0.15
CA VAL A 94 -26.00 36.68 1.61
C VAL A 94 -24.58 37.13 2.02
N GLU A 95 -24.52 38.18 2.80
CA GLU A 95 -23.31 38.71 3.37
C GLU A 95 -22.66 37.72 4.35
N ILE A 96 -21.34 37.59 4.32
CA ILE A 96 -20.59 36.81 5.31
C ILE A 96 -20.56 37.61 6.62
N THR A 97 -21.11 37.01 7.67
CA THR A 97 -21.14 37.60 9.01
C THR A 97 -19.86 37.33 9.80
N GLU A 98 -19.61 38.08 10.89
CA GLU A 98 -18.51 37.80 11.83
C GLU A 98 -18.54 36.36 12.34
N LYS A 99 -19.74 35.80 12.55
CA LYS A 99 -19.95 34.41 12.94
C LYS A 99 -19.43 33.41 11.91
N ASP A 100 -19.60 33.72 10.64
CA ASP A 100 -19.11 32.88 9.55
C ASP A 100 -17.56 32.94 9.46
N ILE A 101 -16.99 34.12 9.70
CA ILE A 101 -15.54 34.35 9.79
C ILE A 101 -14.95 33.57 10.98
N ASP A 102 -15.58 33.58 12.13
CA ASP A 102 -15.18 32.82 13.30
C ASP A 102 -15.27 31.30 13.04
N THR A 103 -16.35 30.87 12.36
CA THR A 103 -16.50 29.47 11.95
C THR A 103 -15.42 29.05 10.97
N ILE A 104 -15.04 29.91 10.01
CA ILE A 104 -13.93 29.69 9.08
C ILE A 104 -12.61 29.62 9.85
N LYS A 105 -12.37 30.50 10.82
CA LYS A 105 -11.16 30.44 11.66
C LYS A 105 -11.09 29.15 12.46
N GLN A 106 -12.19 28.73 13.09
CA GLN A 106 -12.25 27.52 13.91
C GLN A 106 -12.07 26.21 13.09
N ASN A 107 -12.51 26.20 11.83
CA ASN A 107 -12.43 25.04 10.95
C ASN A 107 -11.24 25.07 9.97
N SER A 108 -10.39 26.07 10.08
CA SER A 108 -9.16 26.20 9.28
C SER A 108 -7.91 26.08 10.15
N TYR A 109 -6.76 25.98 9.51
CA TYR A 109 -5.44 26.01 10.14
C TYR A 109 -5.11 27.32 10.88
N LEU A 110 -6.03 28.30 10.89
CA LEU A 110 -5.93 29.55 11.68
C LEU A 110 -6.43 29.38 13.12
N LYS A 111 -7.02 28.24 13.46
CA LYS A 111 -7.35 27.92 14.85
C LYS A 111 -6.03 27.94 15.66
N GLU A 112 -5.99 28.76 16.70
CA GLU A 112 -4.90 28.70 17.67
C GLU A 112 -4.89 27.30 18.31
N ILE A 113 -4.00 26.45 17.82
CA ILE A 113 -3.82 25.10 18.34
C ILE A 113 -3.06 25.23 19.66
N THR A 114 -3.68 24.81 20.76
CA THR A 114 -3.01 24.77 22.05
C THR A 114 -1.83 23.80 21.98
N PRO A 115 -0.77 23.98 22.82
CA PRO A 115 0.34 23.02 22.89
C PRO A 115 -0.14 21.58 23.13
N TYR A 116 -1.23 21.38 23.85
CA TYR A 116 -1.84 20.08 24.09
C TYR A 116 -2.50 19.50 22.81
N GLU A 117 -3.25 20.30 22.07
CA GLU A 117 -3.84 19.87 20.79
C GLU A 117 -2.74 19.57 19.75
N LEU A 118 -1.67 20.37 19.71
CA LEU A 118 -0.50 20.11 18.88
C LEU A 118 0.16 18.78 19.26
N TYR A 119 0.33 18.53 20.56
CA TYR A 119 0.84 17.27 21.09
C TYR A 119 -0.05 16.09 20.69
N LEU A 120 -1.38 16.22 20.84
CA LEU A 120 -2.34 15.20 20.39
C LEU A 120 -2.26 14.96 18.86
N LYS A 121 -2.12 16.02 18.06
CA LYS A 121 -1.93 15.91 16.63
C LYS A 121 -0.65 15.18 16.27
N PHE A 122 0.45 15.48 16.96
CA PHE A 122 1.70 14.72 16.82
C PHE A 122 1.55 13.26 17.23
N LEU A 123 0.80 12.96 18.29
CA LEU A 123 0.51 11.58 18.69
C LEU A 123 -0.33 10.87 17.63
N ILE A 124 -1.36 11.51 17.10
CA ILE A 124 -2.20 10.96 16.02
C ILE A 124 -1.35 10.68 14.78
N GLU A 125 -0.54 11.64 14.35
CA GLU A 125 0.34 11.51 13.17
C GLU A 125 1.45 10.45 13.38
N HIS A 126 1.97 10.34 14.61
CA HIS A 126 2.99 9.35 14.94
C HIS A 126 2.42 7.94 15.15
N PHE A 127 1.18 7.83 15.62
CA PHE A 127 0.49 6.59 15.92
C PHE A 127 -0.70 6.33 14.99
N GLU A 128 -0.69 6.88 13.77
CA GLU A 128 -1.80 6.80 12.79
C GLU A 128 -2.47 5.42 12.75
N ASP A 129 -1.67 4.36 12.74
CA ASP A 129 -2.15 2.98 12.68
C ASP A 129 -2.77 2.47 14.01
N ARG A 130 -2.65 3.23 15.12
CA ARG A 130 -3.13 2.85 16.46
C ARG A 130 -4.32 3.69 16.95
N VAL A 131 -4.70 4.72 16.23
CA VAL A 131 -5.81 5.61 16.63
C VAL A 131 -7.16 4.88 16.56
N ASP A 132 -7.29 3.93 15.63
CA ASP A 132 -8.48 3.10 15.46
C ASP A 132 -8.41 1.77 16.28
N TYR A 133 -7.64 1.74 17.38
CA TYR A 133 -7.48 0.53 18.19
C TYR A 133 -8.80 0.08 18.79
N ASP A 134 -9.22 -1.13 18.43
CA ASP A 134 -10.42 -1.78 18.93
C ASP A 134 -10.08 -2.95 19.85
N ALA A 135 -10.21 -2.74 21.14
CA ALA A 135 -9.99 -3.79 22.14
C ALA A 135 -10.99 -4.95 22.03
N SER A 136 -12.16 -4.71 21.44
CA SER A 136 -13.20 -5.73 21.28
C SER A 136 -12.81 -6.84 20.30
N VAL A 137 -11.73 -6.66 19.54
CA VAL A 137 -11.13 -7.70 18.67
C VAL A 137 -10.81 -8.96 19.47
N ALA A 138 -10.45 -8.83 20.74
CA ALA A 138 -10.21 -9.98 21.63
C ALA A 138 -11.46 -10.85 21.88
N GLU A 139 -12.65 -10.31 21.65
CA GLU A 139 -13.93 -11.04 21.80
C GLU A 139 -14.22 -11.98 20.62
N ASP A 140 -13.53 -11.78 19.49
CA ASP A 140 -13.66 -12.64 18.31
C ASP A 140 -12.98 -13.99 18.45
N LEU A 141 -12.12 -14.14 19.46
CA LEU A 141 -11.43 -15.41 19.74
C LEU A 141 -12.42 -16.49 20.20
N PRO A 142 -12.33 -17.70 19.67
CA PRO A 142 -13.12 -18.83 20.15
C PRO A 142 -12.79 -19.16 21.62
N LYS A 143 -13.72 -19.86 22.30
CA LYS A 143 -13.48 -20.31 23.68
C LYS A 143 -12.25 -21.22 23.74
N GLY A 144 -11.36 -20.95 24.69
CA GLY A 144 -10.13 -21.72 24.90
C GLY A 144 -8.91 -21.15 24.20
N TYR A 145 -9.08 -20.13 23.36
CA TYR A 145 -7.95 -19.39 22.79
C TYR A 145 -7.43 -18.35 23.76
N MET A 146 -6.12 -18.15 23.76
CA MET A 146 -5.47 -17.14 24.61
C MET A 146 -5.61 -15.77 23.98
N LYS A 147 -5.88 -14.76 24.81
CA LYS A 147 -5.95 -13.35 24.37
C LYS A 147 -4.56 -12.75 24.45
N LEU A 148 -3.79 -12.84 23.38
CA LEU A 148 -2.42 -12.35 23.33
C LEU A 148 -2.38 -10.92 22.80
N ALA A 149 -1.87 -10.00 23.61
CA ALA A 149 -1.82 -8.56 23.26
C ALA A 149 -1.15 -8.29 21.92
N TYR A 150 -0.04 -8.96 21.62
CA TYR A 150 0.66 -8.79 20.35
C TYR A 150 -0.16 -9.27 19.14
N GLN A 151 -1.07 -10.28 19.30
CA GLN A 151 -1.97 -10.71 18.22
C GLN A 151 -3.09 -9.69 18.02
N ILE A 152 -3.64 -9.16 19.12
CA ILE A 152 -4.68 -8.11 19.05
C ILE A 152 -4.15 -6.88 18.35
N ASP A 153 -2.93 -6.46 18.68
CA ASP A 153 -2.24 -5.36 18.00
C ASP A 153 -2.03 -5.67 16.52
N ALA A 154 -1.63 -6.92 16.17
CA ALA A 154 -1.48 -7.34 14.78
C ALA A 154 -2.79 -7.24 14.00
N VAL A 155 -3.90 -7.61 14.61
CA VAL A 155 -5.23 -7.53 13.98
C VAL A 155 -5.64 -6.09 13.73
N ASN A 156 -5.50 -5.22 14.73
CA ASN A 156 -5.83 -3.80 14.61
C ASN A 156 -4.99 -3.12 13.51
N GLU A 157 -3.67 -3.35 13.54
CA GLU A 157 -2.76 -2.84 12.52
C GLU A 157 -3.09 -3.37 11.12
N GLY A 158 -3.38 -4.67 10.99
CA GLY A 158 -3.76 -5.29 9.73
C GLY A 158 -5.07 -4.73 9.16
N LEU A 159 -6.07 -4.50 10.00
CA LEU A 159 -7.35 -3.89 9.60
C LEU A 159 -7.16 -2.44 9.11
N SER A 160 -6.33 -1.66 9.81
CA SER A 160 -5.97 -0.30 9.40
C SER A 160 -5.29 -0.30 8.03
N LYS A 161 -4.28 -1.15 7.83
CA LYS A 161 -3.58 -1.27 6.54
C LYS A 161 -4.49 -1.73 5.39
N ILE A 162 -5.39 -2.68 5.64
CA ILE A 162 -6.39 -3.08 4.63
C ILE A 162 -7.31 -1.91 4.26
N LYS A 163 -7.76 -1.14 5.23
CA LYS A 163 -8.62 0.03 5.01
C LYS A 163 -7.93 1.08 4.12
N LYS A 164 -6.65 1.35 4.36
CA LYS A 164 -5.85 2.35 3.62
C LYS A 164 -5.35 1.81 2.26
N HIS A 165 -4.82 0.59 2.25
CA HIS A 165 -4.05 0.07 1.12
C HIS A 165 -4.73 -1.07 0.34
N SER A 166 -5.90 -1.53 0.78
CA SER A 166 -6.63 -2.69 0.20
C SER A 166 -5.90 -4.03 0.32
N GLY A 167 -4.78 -4.07 1.01
CA GLY A 167 -4.00 -5.27 1.30
C GLY A 167 -2.78 -4.98 2.14
N PHE A 168 -2.16 -6.03 2.67
CA PHE A 168 -0.96 -5.92 3.48
C PHE A 168 -0.22 -7.27 3.59
N PHE A 169 1.02 -7.22 4.11
CA PHE A 169 1.81 -8.40 4.46
C PHE A 169 1.68 -8.71 5.95
N LEU A 170 1.25 -9.92 6.28
CA LEU A 170 1.36 -10.46 7.63
C LEU A 170 2.64 -11.29 7.73
N SER A 171 3.67 -10.72 8.34
CA SER A 171 5.03 -11.25 8.30
C SER A 171 5.62 -11.52 9.68
N ASP A 172 4.77 -11.80 10.65
CA ASP A 172 5.20 -12.24 11.98
C ASP A 172 6.06 -13.49 11.90
N VAL A 173 7.06 -13.59 12.77
CA VAL A 173 7.96 -14.74 12.81
C VAL A 173 7.18 -16.04 13.02
N VAL A 174 7.74 -17.16 12.53
CA VAL A 174 7.15 -18.50 12.68
C VAL A 174 6.86 -18.80 14.17
N GLY A 175 5.67 -19.34 14.42
CA GLY A 175 5.22 -19.73 15.77
C GLY A 175 4.43 -18.62 16.50
N LEU A 176 4.23 -17.44 15.92
CA LEU A 176 3.44 -16.36 16.53
C LEU A 176 1.94 -16.40 16.18
N GLY A 177 1.48 -17.47 15.51
CA GLY A 177 0.05 -17.69 15.24
C GLY A 177 -0.51 -16.87 14.08
N LYS A 178 0.22 -16.72 12.97
CA LYS A 178 -0.26 -15.99 11.77
C LYS A 178 -1.63 -16.45 11.26
N THR A 179 -1.91 -17.75 11.29
CA THR A 179 -3.20 -18.32 10.88
C THR A 179 -4.34 -17.80 11.75
N ILE A 180 -4.12 -17.76 13.09
CA ILE A 180 -5.09 -17.24 14.07
C ILE A 180 -5.31 -15.73 13.86
N THR A 181 -4.22 -14.95 13.77
CA THR A 181 -4.28 -13.51 13.50
C THR A 181 -5.04 -13.22 12.20
N SER A 182 -4.77 -14.00 11.15
CA SER A 182 -5.49 -13.87 9.87
C SER A 182 -6.97 -14.20 10.01
N ALA A 183 -7.34 -15.25 10.76
CA ALA A 183 -8.72 -15.61 11.00
C ALA A 183 -9.49 -14.51 11.76
N MET A 184 -8.87 -13.89 12.76
CA MET A 184 -9.43 -12.72 13.46
C MET A 184 -9.69 -11.55 12.50
N ILE A 185 -8.70 -11.20 11.68
CA ILE A 185 -8.83 -10.13 10.68
C ILE A 185 -9.98 -10.46 9.71
N VAL A 186 -9.99 -11.66 9.16
CA VAL A 186 -11.02 -12.11 8.21
C VAL A 186 -12.40 -12.10 8.84
N LYS A 187 -12.56 -12.54 10.09
CA LYS A 187 -13.82 -12.48 10.81
C LYS A 187 -14.36 -11.05 10.89
N ARG A 188 -13.52 -10.08 11.24
CA ARG A 188 -13.89 -8.66 11.26
C ARG A 188 -14.23 -8.13 9.86
N LEU A 189 -13.46 -8.48 8.85
CA LEU A 189 -13.76 -8.11 7.47
C LEU A 189 -15.10 -8.68 6.98
N CYS A 190 -15.49 -9.88 7.41
CA CYS A 190 -16.77 -10.48 7.04
C CYS A 190 -17.99 -9.62 7.42
N TYR A 191 -17.91 -8.82 8.48
CA TYR A 191 -18.99 -7.89 8.85
C TYR A 191 -19.03 -6.64 7.97
N GLN A 192 -17.92 -6.30 7.31
CA GLN A 192 -17.78 -5.11 6.47
C GLN A 192 -17.87 -5.41 4.97
N THR A 193 -17.79 -6.68 4.58
CA THR A 193 -17.72 -7.16 3.20
C THR A 193 -18.94 -8.02 2.85
N LYS A 194 -19.20 -8.21 1.56
CA LYS A 194 -20.30 -9.02 1.04
C LYS A 194 -19.82 -10.21 0.20
N GLY A 195 -18.63 -10.12 -0.37
CA GLY A 195 -18.03 -11.13 -1.23
C GLY A 195 -17.54 -12.37 -0.47
N GLN A 196 -17.20 -13.40 -1.21
CA GLN A 196 -16.65 -14.65 -0.70
C GLN A 196 -15.17 -14.51 -0.34
N ILE A 197 -14.64 -15.51 0.36
CA ILE A 197 -13.24 -15.58 0.78
C ILE A 197 -12.53 -16.63 -0.07
N LEU A 198 -11.36 -16.30 -0.57
CA LEU A 198 -10.46 -17.22 -1.25
C LEU A 198 -9.18 -17.39 -0.45
N ILE A 199 -8.85 -18.64 -0.12
CA ILE A 199 -7.58 -19.01 0.52
C ILE A 199 -6.71 -19.71 -0.52
N ILE A 200 -5.54 -19.19 -0.76
CA ILE A 200 -4.52 -19.76 -1.67
C ILE A 200 -3.33 -20.16 -0.84
N ALA A 201 -3.11 -21.47 -0.70
CA ALA A 201 -2.08 -22.00 0.19
C ALA A 201 -1.57 -23.39 -0.27
N PRO A 202 -0.46 -23.90 0.32
CA PRO A 202 -0.04 -25.29 0.11
C PRO A 202 -1.12 -26.28 0.53
N PRO A 203 -1.33 -27.39 -0.19
CA PRO A 203 -2.32 -28.41 0.19
C PRO A 203 -2.11 -29.00 1.58
N SER A 204 -0.87 -29.02 2.07
CA SER A 204 -0.51 -29.58 3.39
C SER A 204 -1.17 -28.84 4.57
N ILE A 205 -1.54 -27.58 4.40
CA ILE A 205 -2.16 -26.75 5.47
C ILE A 205 -3.64 -26.49 5.24
N GLU A 206 -4.25 -27.14 4.25
CA GLU A 206 -5.69 -27.01 3.97
C GLU A 206 -6.55 -27.40 5.18
N LYS A 207 -6.19 -28.50 5.84
CA LYS A 207 -6.89 -28.98 7.02
C LYS A 207 -6.85 -27.95 8.15
N GLU A 208 -5.68 -27.37 8.42
CA GLU A 208 -5.49 -26.34 9.44
C GLU A 208 -6.37 -25.11 9.17
N TRP A 209 -6.37 -24.60 7.93
CA TRP A 209 -7.22 -23.47 7.54
C TRP A 209 -8.72 -23.77 7.72
N ASN A 210 -9.16 -24.96 7.30
CA ASN A 210 -10.56 -25.36 7.42
C ASN A 210 -10.99 -25.50 8.89
N GLU A 211 -10.13 -26.08 9.73
CA GLU A 211 -10.39 -26.22 11.18
C GLU A 211 -10.44 -24.84 11.85
N THR A 212 -9.46 -23.99 11.60
CA THR A 212 -9.42 -22.62 12.13
C THR A 212 -10.67 -21.83 11.72
N PHE A 213 -11.05 -21.85 10.44
CA PHE A 213 -12.24 -21.13 9.98
C PHE A 213 -13.55 -21.68 10.57
N LYS A 214 -13.60 -22.97 10.85
CA LYS A 214 -14.73 -23.59 11.56
C LYS A 214 -14.78 -23.13 13.02
N GLU A 215 -13.67 -23.12 13.73
CA GLU A 215 -13.59 -22.68 15.13
C GLU A 215 -13.95 -21.21 15.29
N PHE A 216 -13.50 -20.36 14.36
CA PHE A 216 -13.85 -18.93 14.29
C PHE A 216 -15.27 -18.68 13.75
N GLN A 217 -15.99 -19.72 13.34
CA GLN A 217 -17.34 -19.66 12.75
C GLN A 217 -17.43 -18.79 11.48
N ILE A 218 -16.31 -18.61 10.78
CA ILE A 218 -16.24 -17.76 9.56
C ILE A 218 -17.13 -18.33 8.48
N GLY A 219 -17.15 -19.64 8.29
CA GLY A 219 -18.01 -20.33 7.31
C GLY A 219 -19.52 -20.10 7.50
N SER A 220 -19.95 -19.74 8.72
CA SER A 220 -21.34 -19.39 9.01
C SER A 220 -21.69 -17.96 8.59
N ILE A 221 -20.70 -17.08 8.45
CA ILE A 221 -20.86 -15.67 8.07
C ILE A 221 -20.66 -15.51 6.57
N ARG A 222 -19.62 -16.17 6.01
CA ARG A 222 -19.22 -16.07 4.60
C ARG A 222 -18.78 -17.40 4.03
N LYS A 223 -19.12 -17.62 2.77
CA LYS A 223 -18.58 -18.74 2.01
C LYS A 223 -17.09 -18.54 1.77
N PHE A 224 -16.31 -19.59 1.90
CA PHE A 224 -14.89 -19.58 1.59
C PHE A 224 -14.50 -20.79 0.75
N ASP A 225 -13.50 -20.61 -0.09
CA ASP A 225 -12.92 -21.66 -0.92
C ASP A 225 -11.42 -21.74 -0.64
N PHE A 226 -10.90 -22.97 -0.57
CA PHE A 226 -9.47 -23.25 -0.51
C PHE A 226 -8.97 -23.72 -1.88
N LYS A 227 -7.85 -23.14 -2.34
CA LYS A 227 -7.20 -23.50 -3.60
C LYS A 227 -5.70 -23.66 -3.40
N SER A 228 -5.14 -24.72 -3.96
CA SER A 228 -3.70 -24.88 -4.05
C SER A 228 -3.10 -24.01 -5.17
N TYR A 229 -1.81 -23.72 -5.08
CA TYR A 229 -1.08 -22.96 -6.12
C TYR A 229 -1.16 -23.52 -7.54
N GLY A 230 -1.36 -24.84 -7.67
CA GLY A 230 -1.53 -25.50 -8.95
C GLY A 230 -2.93 -25.44 -9.53
N ALA A 231 -3.89 -24.88 -8.80
CA ALA A 231 -5.29 -24.85 -9.19
C ALA A 231 -5.79 -23.44 -9.57
N LEU A 232 -4.90 -22.43 -9.63
CA LEU A 232 -5.28 -21.04 -9.89
C LEU A 232 -5.97 -20.86 -11.25
N GLU A 233 -5.49 -21.51 -12.29
CA GLU A 233 -6.07 -21.46 -13.65
C GLU A 233 -7.51 -22.01 -13.70
N LYS A 234 -7.93 -22.80 -12.70
CA LYS A 234 -9.27 -23.38 -12.62
C LYS A 234 -10.31 -22.44 -11.99
N ILE A 235 -9.85 -21.32 -11.40
CA ILE A 235 -10.74 -20.35 -10.77
C ILE A 235 -11.30 -19.44 -11.87
N LYS A 236 -12.58 -19.61 -12.18
CA LYS A 236 -13.27 -18.84 -13.25
C LYS A 236 -13.99 -17.62 -12.68
N ASP A 237 -14.72 -17.78 -11.59
CA ASP A 237 -15.61 -16.76 -11.01
C ASP A 237 -14.87 -15.92 -9.94
N THR A 238 -13.79 -15.26 -10.35
CA THR A 238 -12.94 -14.47 -9.44
C THR A 238 -13.63 -13.22 -8.93
N GLU A 239 -14.64 -12.73 -9.61
CA GLU A 239 -15.45 -11.57 -9.23
C GLU A 239 -16.23 -11.75 -7.92
N ASP A 240 -16.54 -13.01 -7.55
CA ASP A 240 -17.30 -13.30 -6.33
C ASP A 240 -16.45 -13.18 -5.06
N TYR A 241 -15.14 -13.28 -5.17
CA TYR A 241 -14.24 -13.15 -4.03
C TYR A 241 -13.95 -11.69 -3.73
N GLU A 242 -14.06 -11.29 -2.48
CA GLU A 242 -13.70 -9.97 -1.99
C GLU A 242 -12.46 -10.02 -1.10
N ILE A 243 -12.29 -11.10 -0.33
CA ILE A 243 -11.13 -11.31 0.54
C ILE A 243 -10.27 -12.43 -0.06
N VAL A 244 -9.00 -12.13 -0.32
CA VAL A 244 -8.02 -13.08 -0.88
C VAL A 244 -6.87 -13.23 0.10
N ILE A 245 -6.66 -14.43 0.60
CA ILE A 245 -5.56 -14.77 1.51
C ILE A 245 -4.57 -15.62 0.73
N ILE A 246 -3.31 -15.22 0.75
CA ILE A 246 -2.22 -15.95 0.10
C ILE A 246 -1.20 -16.32 1.15
N ASP A 247 -1.22 -17.58 1.56
CA ASP A 247 -0.25 -18.10 2.52
C ASP A 247 1.03 -18.52 1.80
N GLU A 248 2.17 -18.43 2.47
CA GLU A 248 3.50 -18.60 1.88
C GLU A 248 3.69 -17.79 0.58
N SER A 249 3.30 -16.51 0.64
CA SER A 249 3.26 -15.61 -0.52
C SER A 249 4.62 -15.42 -1.21
N HIS A 250 5.73 -15.69 -0.52
CA HIS A 250 7.09 -15.66 -1.08
C HIS A 250 7.29 -16.59 -2.28
N LYS A 251 6.40 -17.57 -2.49
CA LYS A 251 6.43 -18.45 -3.67
C LYS A 251 6.02 -17.75 -4.96
N PHE A 252 5.35 -16.58 -4.87
CA PHE A 252 4.88 -15.79 -6.01
C PHE A 252 5.76 -14.57 -6.30
N LYS A 253 7.06 -14.73 -6.21
CA LYS A 253 8.04 -13.67 -6.43
C LYS A 253 8.36 -13.40 -7.90
N ASN A 254 8.11 -14.35 -8.82
CA ASN A 254 8.46 -14.22 -10.23
C ASN A 254 7.22 -13.90 -11.09
N PHE A 255 7.14 -12.67 -11.59
CA PHE A 255 6.04 -12.16 -12.41
C PHE A 255 5.94 -12.78 -13.80
N LEU A 256 7.00 -13.45 -14.29
CA LEU A 256 6.99 -14.10 -15.62
C LEU A 256 6.25 -15.44 -15.62
N THR A 257 5.97 -16.00 -14.46
CA THR A 257 5.29 -17.30 -14.37
C THR A 257 3.79 -17.19 -14.66
N SER A 258 3.22 -18.19 -15.32
CA SER A 258 1.77 -18.27 -15.55
C SER A 258 0.99 -18.20 -14.24
N ARG A 259 1.49 -18.84 -13.18
CA ARG A 259 0.89 -18.82 -11.85
C ARG A 259 0.79 -17.41 -11.25
N TYR A 260 1.83 -16.60 -11.41
CA TYR A 260 1.79 -15.21 -10.92
C TYR A 260 0.76 -14.39 -11.71
N LYS A 261 0.70 -14.54 -13.03
CA LYS A 261 -0.28 -13.82 -13.86
C LYS A 261 -1.72 -14.17 -13.49
N GLU A 262 -1.99 -15.44 -13.22
CA GLU A 262 -3.30 -15.88 -12.74
C GLU A 262 -3.61 -15.31 -11.35
N LEU A 263 -2.62 -15.30 -10.45
CA LEU A 263 -2.78 -14.69 -9.14
C LEU A 263 -3.02 -13.17 -9.22
N GLU A 264 -2.27 -12.48 -10.08
CA GLU A 264 -2.48 -11.04 -10.34
C GLU A 264 -3.89 -10.78 -10.87
N ARG A 265 -4.39 -11.60 -11.81
CA ARG A 265 -5.77 -11.52 -12.30
C ARG A 265 -6.76 -11.65 -11.14
N ILE A 266 -6.62 -12.68 -10.31
CA ILE A 266 -7.50 -12.93 -9.16
C ILE A 266 -7.50 -11.74 -8.19
N CYS A 267 -6.34 -11.17 -7.90
CA CYS A 267 -6.20 -10.09 -6.93
C CYS A 267 -6.62 -8.71 -7.46
N LYS A 268 -6.63 -8.51 -8.79
CA LYS A 268 -6.88 -7.20 -9.41
C LYS A 268 -8.23 -7.09 -10.14
N GLU A 269 -8.99 -8.16 -10.21
CA GLU A 269 -10.30 -8.15 -10.84
C GLU A 269 -11.37 -7.55 -9.92
N ASP A 270 -11.49 -6.24 -9.94
CA ASP A 270 -12.38 -5.45 -9.08
C ASP A 270 -13.75 -5.17 -9.74
N VAL A 271 -14.32 -6.15 -10.45
CA VAL A 271 -15.60 -5.97 -11.19
C VAL A 271 -16.78 -5.81 -10.22
N LYS A 272 -16.90 -6.69 -9.24
CA LYS A 272 -18.03 -6.73 -8.31
C LYS A 272 -17.66 -6.15 -6.93
N TYR A 273 -16.45 -6.45 -6.47
CA TYR A 273 -15.94 -6.03 -5.17
C TYR A 273 -14.49 -5.58 -5.29
N LYS A 274 -14.13 -4.51 -4.57
CA LYS A 274 -12.73 -4.14 -4.39
C LYS A 274 -12.04 -5.17 -3.53
N LYS A 275 -11.02 -5.85 -4.07
CA LYS A 275 -10.31 -6.92 -3.38
C LYS A 275 -9.59 -6.42 -2.13
N LYS A 276 -9.58 -7.27 -1.10
CA LYS A 276 -8.80 -7.14 0.13
C LYS A 276 -7.82 -8.29 0.19
N VAL A 277 -6.53 -7.99 0.05
CA VAL A 277 -5.49 -9.02 -0.12
C VAL A 277 -4.63 -9.12 1.12
N ILE A 278 -4.51 -10.31 1.68
CA ILE A 278 -3.66 -10.63 2.83
C ILE A 278 -2.56 -11.57 2.36
N LEU A 279 -1.32 -11.06 2.36
CA LEU A 279 -0.13 -11.85 2.01
C LEU A 279 0.55 -12.35 3.29
N ILE A 280 0.56 -13.64 3.50
CA ILE A 280 1.17 -14.25 4.68
C ILE A 280 2.53 -14.84 4.28
N SER A 281 3.59 -14.41 4.93
CA SER A 281 4.92 -14.99 4.78
C SER A 281 5.83 -14.58 5.94
N ALA A 282 6.53 -15.53 6.53
CA ALA A 282 7.54 -15.21 7.56
C ALA A 282 8.77 -14.48 6.98
N THR A 283 9.03 -14.66 5.69
CA THR A 283 10.23 -14.14 5.00
C THR A 283 9.85 -13.49 3.67
N PRO A 284 9.17 -12.34 3.69
CA PRO A 284 8.78 -11.65 2.44
C PRO A 284 9.99 -11.13 1.65
N LEU A 285 11.08 -10.76 2.34
CA LEU A 285 12.38 -10.36 1.78
C LEU A 285 13.28 -11.59 1.65
N ASN A 286 13.18 -12.36 0.56
CA ASN A 286 14.02 -13.54 0.44
C ASN A 286 15.31 -13.33 -0.36
N ASN A 287 15.30 -12.70 -1.52
CA ASN A 287 16.49 -12.65 -2.36
C ASN A 287 16.72 -11.30 -3.06
N LYS A 288 15.71 -10.71 -3.63
CA LYS A 288 15.85 -9.50 -4.47
C LYS A 288 14.77 -8.46 -4.14
N PRO A 289 15.07 -7.17 -4.27
CA PRO A 289 14.05 -6.11 -4.09
C PRO A 289 12.84 -6.30 -5.02
N GLN A 290 13.05 -6.79 -6.24
CA GLN A 290 11.99 -7.08 -7.19
C GLN A 290 11.02 -8.17 -6.71
N ASP A 291 11.45 -9.12 -5.88
CA ASP A 291 10.59 -10.17 -5.33
C ASP A 291 9.49 -9.57 -4.42
N ILE A 292 9.84 -8.52 -3.67
CA ILE A 292 8.88 -7.75 -2.87
C ILE A 292 7.97 -6.89 -3.74
N ALA A 293 8.56 -6.19 -4.72
CA ALA A 293 7.77 -5.39 -5.65
C ALA A 293 6.67 -6.22 -6.30
N ASN A 294 6.99 -7.43 -6.78
CA ASN A 294 6.03 -8.31 -7.41
C ASN A 294 4.91 -8.74 -6.46
N GLN A 295 5.22 -9.05 -5.20
CA GLN A 295 4.20 -9.37 -4.21
C GLN A 295 3.33 -8.14 -3.87
N LEU A 296 3.95 -6.97 -3.73
CA LEU A 296 3.26 -5.70 -3.46
C LEU A 296 2.28 -5.34 -4.58
N TYR A 297 2.66 -5.59 -5.83
CA TYR A 297 1.82 -5.33 -7.00
C TYR A 297 0.55 -6.19 -7.05
N LEU A 298 0.40 -7.21 -6.22
CA LEU A 298 -0.85 -7.97 -6.12
C LEU A 298 -2.00 -7.12 -5.52
N PHE A 299 -1.69 -6.10 -4.71
CA PHE A 299 -2.71 -5.23 -4.11
C PHE A 299 -2.44 -3.73 -4.27
N GLN A 300 -1.27 -3.35 -4.77
CA GLN A 300 -0.93 -1.96 -5.08
C GLN A 300 -0.84 -1.73 -6.59
N ASP A 301 -1.20 -0.54 -7.05
CA ASP A 301 -0.91 -0.11 -8.40
C ASP A 301 0.58 0.27 -8.52
N LYS A 302 1.17 -0.04 -9.68
CA LYS A 302 2.60 0.19 -9.93
C LYS A 302 2.95 1.67 -9.98
N ARG A 303 2.05 2.51 -10.51
CA ARG A 303 2.28 3.94 -10.80
C ARG A 303 1.40 4.87 -9.99
N ASN A 304 0.37 4.35 -9.35
CA ASN A 304 -0.57 5.09 -8.53
C ASN A 304 -0.86 4.32 -7.25
N SER A 305 0.16 4.14 -6.42
CA SER A 305 0.03 3.41 -5.16
C SER A 305 -0.65 4.26 -4.09
N THR A 306 -1.19 3.61 -3.08
CA THR A 306 -1.74 4.27 -1.89
C THR A 306 -0.68 4.58 -0.83
N ILE A 307 0.60 4.34 -1.13
CA ILE A 307 1.73 4.68 -0.27
C ILE A 307 2.11 6.12 -0.56
N ASP A 308 1.77 7.02 0.36
CA ASP A 308 1.84 8.47 0.15
C ASP A 308 3.27 8.95 -0.16
N SER A 309 4.28 8.35 0.48
CA SER A 309 5.69 8.67 0.27
C SER A 309 6.20 8.30 -1.13
N HIS A 310 5.61 7.27 -1.75
CA HIS A 310 6.05 6.69 -3.03
C HIS A 310 4.87 6.31 -3.93
N PRO A 311 4.17 7.27 -4.53
CA PRO A 311 3.03 6.98 -5.43
C PRO A 311 3.43 6.14 -6.64
N ASN A 312 4.65 6.29 -7.15
CA ASN A 312 5.19 5.50 -8.26
C ASN A 312 6.18 4.42 -7.77
N LEU A 313 5.65 3.26 -7.46
CA LEU A 313 6.44 2.11 -7.01
C LEU A 313 7.33 1.54 -8.10
N GLU A 314 6.91 1.61 -9.37
CA GLU A 314 7.69 1.10 -10.49
C GLU A 314 9.05 1.81 -10.59
N THR A 315 9.06 3.14 -10.52
CA THR A 315 10.29 3.94 -10.52
C THR A 315 11.15 3.64 -9.29
N PHE A 316 10.54 3.62 -8.12
CA PHE A 316 11.26 3.33 -6.87
C PHE A 316 11.98 1.99 -6.91
N PHE A 317 11.27 0.90 -7.28
CA PHE A 317 11.88 -0.43 -7.32
C PHE A 317 12.86 -0.60 -8.48
N ALA A 318 12.66 0.11 -9.61
CA ALA A 318 13.63 0.09 -10.70
C ALA A 318 14.99 0.69 -10.29
N GLU A 319 14.99 1.79 -9.52
CA GLU A 319 16.22 2.39 -8.97
C GLU A 319 16.92 1.45 -7.99
N ILE A 320 16.14 0.85 -7.07
CA ILE A 320 16.67 -0.10 -6.08
C ILE A 320 17.25 -1.34 -6.77
N ASP A 321 16.52 -1.92 -7.73
CA ASP A 321 16.93 -3.13 -8.44
C ASP A 321 18.20 -2.89 -9.31
N LYS A 322 18.30 -1.69 -9.91
CA LYS A 322 19.51 -1.30 -10.65
C LYS A 322 20.74 -1.33 -9.75
N LYS A 323 20.69 -0.64 -8.61
CA LYS A 323 21.80 -0.62 -7.64
C LYS A 323 22.11 -2.01 -7.08
N TYR A 324 21.07 -2.77 -6.73
CA TYR A 324 21.24 -4.15 -6.28
C TYR A 324 21.98 -5.02 -7.29
N ARG A 325 21.64 -4.92 -8.59
CA ARG A 325 22.31 -5.68 -9.65
C ARG A 325 23.74 -5.22 -9.86
N GLU A 326 24.03 -3.93 -9.77
CA GLU A 326 25.39 -3.40 -9.83
C GLU A 326 26.28 -4.04 -8.76
N ILE A 327 25.81 -4.10 -7.50
CA ILE A 327 26.56 -4.72 -6.41
C ILE A 327 26.71 -6.25 -6.62
N ILE A 328 25.63 -6.95 -7.00
CA ILE A 328 25.68 -8.40 -7.18
C ILE A 328 26.55 -8.79 -8.38
N SER A 329 26.63 -7.98 -9.43
CA SER A 329 27.52 -8.25 -10.57
C SER A 329 29.00 -8.21 -10.18
N ILE A 330 29.36 -7.47 -9.14
CA ILE A 330 30.72 -7.47 -8.57
C ILE A 330 31.00 -8.82 -7.89
N LYS A 331 30.04 -9.36 -7.14
CA LYS A 331 30.15 -10.67 -6.50
C LYS A 331 30.38 -11.82 -7.50
N GLU A 332 29.72 -11.76 -8.66
CA GLU A 332 29.89 -12.78 -9.72
C GLU A 332 31.32 -12.77 -10.30
N ASN A 333 32.04 -11.65 -10.19
CA ASN A 333 33.41 -11.48 -10.66
C ASN A 333 34.47 -11.61 -9.55
N GLN A 334 34.08 -11.56 -8.28
CA GLN A 334 34.96 -11.65 -7.10
C GLN A 334 34.36 -12.67 -6.13
N SER A 335 35.21 -13.39 -5.40
CA SER A 335 34.74 -14.46 -4.51
C SER A 335 33.86 -14.00 -3.37
N ASP A 336 34.06 -12.75 -2.87
CA ASP A 336 33.32 -12.19 -1.73
C ASP A 336 33.03 -10.70 -1.94
N LEU A 337 31.96 -10.19 -1.31
CA LEU A 337 31.65 -8.77 -1.27
C LEU A 337 32.50 -8.08 -0.19
N SER A 338 32.94 -6.86 -0.48
CA SER A 338 33.61 -5.99 0.49
C SER A 338 32.64 -5.52 1.59
N GLU A 339 33.18 -5.05 2.71
CA GLU A 339 32.35 -4.49 3.79
C GLU A 339 31.50 -3.29 3.33
N ASP A 340 32.03 -2.45 2.44
CA ASP A 340 31.31 -1.30 1.88
C ASP A 340 30.12 -1.75 1.02
N GLU A 341 30.28 -2.79 0.20
CA GLU A 341 29.20 -3.36 -0.63
C GLU A 341 28.11 -4.02 0.22
N LEU A 342 28.50 -4.69 1.31
CA LEU A 342 27.55 -5.25 2.29
C LEU A 342 26.76 -4.15 2.97
N MET A 343 27.42 -3.06 3.37
CA MET A 343 26.75 -1.88 3.96
C MET A 343 25.78 -1.23 2.96
N GLU A 344 26.15 -1.16 1.69
CA GLU A 344 25.26 -0.59 0.65
C GLU A 344 24.03 -1.48 0.43
N LEU A 345 24.17 -2.81 0.40
CA LEU A 345 23.03 -3.75 0.36
C LEU A 345 22.11 -3.60 1.57
N GLU A 346 22.68 -3.40 2.75
CA GLU A 346 21.91 -3.16 3.96
C GLU A 346 21.13 -1.86 3.88
N GLN A 347 21.74 -0.77 3.38
CA GLN A 347 21.09 0.51 3.17
C GLN A 347 19.94 0.40 2.15
N LEU A 348 20.12 -0.35 1.04
CA LEU A 348 19.03 -0.59 0.08
C LEU A 348 17.87 -1.34 0.73
N SER A 349 18.16 -2.37 1.53
CA SER A 349 17.17 -3.13 2.26
C SER A 349 16.43 -2.26 3.29
N LYS A 350 17.16 -1.39 4.00
CA LYS A 350 16.62 -0.42 4.92
C LYS A 350 15.70 0.57 4.21
N LYS A 351 16.12 1.09 3.04
CA LYS A 351 15.31 2.00 2.23
C LYS A 351 13.96 1.38 1.81
N VAL A 352 13.95 0.12 1.40
CA VAL A 352 12.70 -0.59 1.07
C VAL A 352 11.83 -0.78 2.30
N ARG A 353 12.42 -1.17 3.43
CA ARG A 353 11.71 -1.39 4.68
C ARG A 353 11.05 -0.11 5.20
N ASP A 354 11.84 0.96 5.32
CA ASP A 354 11.40 2.18 6.00
C ASP A 354 10.42 2.99 5.13
N ASN A 355 10.58 2.98 3.80
CA ASN A 355 9.74 3.76 2.89
C ASN A 355 8.49 3.02 2.39
N ILE A 356 8.53 1.70 2.31
CA ILE A 356 7.44 0.92 1.71
C ILE A 356 6.84 -0.04 2.73
N LEU A 357 7.66 -0.96 3.27
CA LEU A 357 7.13 -2.07 4.05
C LEU A 357 6.51 -1.63 5.37
N ARG A 358 6.99 -0.56 5.97
CA ARG A 358 6.41 0.01 7.19
C ARG A 358 4.94 0.37 7.03
N GLU A 359 4.54 0.86 5.85
CA GLU A 359 3.14 1.22 5.61
C GLU A 359 2.24 0.01 5.31
N VAL A 360 2.78 -1.05 4.72
CA VAL A 360 1.97 -2.18 4.20
C VAL A 360 2.30 -3.53 4.84
N MET A 361 3.11 -3.56 5.90
CA MET A 361 3.51 -4.81 6.55
C MET A 361 3.24 -4.77 8.05
N VAL A 362 2.68 -5.84 8.56
CA VAL A 362 2.60 -6.17 9.97
C VAL A 362 3.66 -7.22 10.26
N ARG A 363 4.63 -6.90 11.10
CA ARG A 363 5.72 -7.81 11.42
C ARG A 363 6.15 -7.65 12.87
N ARG A 364 6.22 -8.76 13.57
CA ARG A 364 6.75 -8.86 14.92
C ARG A 364 7.79 -9.95 14.96
N THR A 365 8.87 -9.66 15.66
CA THR A 365 9.93 -10.63 15.95
C THR A 365 9.81 -11.12 17.39
N ARG A 366 10.49 -12.22 17.71
CA ARG A 366 10.57 -12.69 19.10
C ARG A 366 11.20 -11.65 20.02
N THR A 367 12.20 -10.92 19.51
CA THR A 367 12.84 -9.83 20.23
C THR A 367 11.85 -8.72 20.56
N ASP A 368 11.03 -8.30 19.59
CA ASP A 368 9.99 -7.27 19.81
C ASP A 368 9.03 -7.67 20.93
N ILE A 369 8.63 -8.95 20.96
CA ILE A 369 7.71 -9.44 21.97
C ILE A 369 8.39 -9.52 23.35
N GLN A 370 9.67 -9.88 23.41
CA GLN A 370 10.42 -9.99 24.64
C GLN A 370 10.84 -8.62 25.23
N THR A 371 11.02 -7.61 24.38
CA THR A 371 11.45 -6.26 24.79
C THR A 371 10.27 -5.34 25.09
N ASN A 372 9.11 -5.56 24.47
CA ASN A 372 7.91 -4.78 24.74
C ASN A 372 7.33 -5.18 26.11
N GLU A 373 7.27 -4.24 27.04
CA GLU A 373 6.83 -4.51 28.41
C GLU A 373 5.38 -5.00 28.50
N ILE A 374 4.49 -4.52 27.62
CA ILE A 374 3.08 -4.92 27.57
C ILE A 374 2.98 -6.38 27.16
N TYR A 375 3.65 -6.77 26.08
CA TYR A 375 3.63 -8.15 25.58
C TYR A 375 4.30 -9.11 26.55
N LYS A 376 5.43 -8.69 27.14
CA LYS A 376 6.14 -9.49 28.14
C LYS A 376 5.27 -9.75 29.38
N LYS A 377 4.60 -8.72 29.88
CA LYS A 377 3.69 -8.84 31.03
C LYS A 377 2.54 -9.76 30.72
N ASP A 378 1.89 -9.62 29.56
CA ASP A 378 0.81 -10.46 29.09
C ASP A 378 1.23 -11.93 29.01
N LEU A 379 2.41 -12.23 28.44
CA LEU A 379 2.94 -13.60 28.39
C LEU A 379 3.18 -14.20 29.77
N ILE A 380 3.73 -13.42 30.70
CA ILE A 380 3.97 -13.87 32.08
C ILE A 380 2.65 -14.19 32.78
N GLU A 381 1.63 -13.33 32.66
CA GLU A 381 0.31 -13.52 33.26
C GLU A 381 -0.38 -14.78 32.70
N GLN A 382 -0.11 -15.16 31.46
CA GLN A 382 -0.64 -16.35 30.83
C GLN A 382 0.25 -17.60 30.94
N ASN A 383 1.34 -17.53 31.70
CA ASN A 383 2.35 -18.60 31.86
C ASN A 383 2.95 -19.08 30.53
N LEU A 384 3.15 -18.16 29.59
CA LEU A 384 3.77 -18.44 28.30
C LEU A 384 5.24 -18.03 28.30
N ASN A 385 6.09 -18.95 27.84
CA ASN A 385 7.49 -18.66 27.61
C ASN A 385 7.81 -18.75 26.12
N ILE A 386 8.43 -17.70 25.58
CA ILE A 386 9.02 -17.78 24.24
C ILE A 386 10.37 -18.49 24.37
N PRO A 387 10.57 -19.63 23.69
CA PRO A 387 11.80 -20.36 23.79
C PRO A 387 12.99 -19.52 23.27
N HIS A 388 14.08 -19.57 24.03
CA HIS A 388 15.35 -19.00 23.59
C HIS A 388 15.93 -19.85 22.46
N ILE A 389 16.33 -19.24 21.37
CA ILE A 389 17.02 -19.91 20.27
C ILE A 389 18.51 -19.74 20.52
N ASN A 390 19.21 -20.83 20.78
CA ASN A 390 20.65 -20.83 20.84
C ASN A 390 21.27 -20.49 19.48
N PRO A 391 22.50 -19.96 19.44
CA PRO A 391 23.25 -19.83 18.21
C PRO A 391 23.31 -21.15 17.46
N VAL A 392 23.40 -21.09 16.14
CA VAL A 392 23.57 -22.28 15.31
C VAL A 392 24.89 -22.94 15.70
N GLU A 393 24.82 -24.21 16.10
CA GLU A 393 26.01 -25.03 16.30
C GLU A 393 26.27 -25.77 15.01
N GLU A 394 27.49 -25.62 14.49
CA GLU A 394 27.95 -26.35 13.31
C GLU A 394 28.39 -27.75 13.73
N LEU A 395 27.59 -28.74 13.32
CA LEU A 395 27.95 -30.13 13.53
C LEU A 395 28.83 -30.61 12.39
N GLU A 396 30.16 -30.64 12.62
CA GLU A 396 31.07 -31.26 11.69
C GLU A 396 30.89 -32.78 11.69
N TYR A 397 30.44 -33.31 10.58
CA TYR A 397 30.44 -34.77 10.40
C TYR A 397 31.76 -35.23 9.82
N LYS A 398 32.60 -35.82 10.69
CA LYS A 398 33.89 -36.38 10.26
C LYS A 398 33.69 -37.84 9.84
N LEU A 399 33.83 -38.08 8.56
CA LEU A 399 33.93 -39.46 8.03
C LEU A 399 35.27 -40.04 8.44
N ASP A 400 35.29 -41.29 8.85
CA ASP A 400 36.54 -42.03 8.95
C ASP A 400 37.15 -42.29 7.53
N ASP A 401 38.43 -42.65 7.46
CA ASP A 401 39.14 -42.78 6.20
C ASP A 401 38.51 -43.79 5.24
N ASP A 402 37.85 -44.81 5.74
CA ASP A 402 37.21 -45.83 4.91
C ASP A 402 35.85 -45.37 4.38
N LEU A 403 35.07 -44.68 5.21
CA LEU A 403 33.83 -44.03 4.79
C LEU A 403 34.08 -42.86 3.84
N LEU A 404 35.19 -42.12 4.03
CA LEU A 404 35.59 -41.06 3.12
C LEU A 404 35.91 -41.60 1.72
N LYS A 405 36.63 -42.69 1.64
CA LYS A 405 36.92 -43.34 0.36
C LYS A 405 35.66 -43.86 -0.35
N ILE A 406 34.71 -44.42 0.43
CA ILE A 406 33.43 -44.87 -0.11
C ILE A 406 32.62 -43.66 -0.60
N PHE A 407 32.58 -42.58 0.18
CA PHE A 407 31.90 -41.34 -0.14
C PHE A 407 32.46 -40.74 -1.44
N ASP A 408 33.77 -40.51 -1.53
CA ASP A 408 34.43 -39.95 -2.70
C ASP A 408 34.19 -40.80 -3.96
N ARG A 409 34.31 -42.15 -3.82
CA ARG A 409 34.01 -43.06 -4.93
C ARG A 409 32.53 -42.97 -5.33
N THR A 410 31.63 -42.85 -4.38
CA THR A 410 30.18 -42.74 -4.66
C THR A 410 29.88 -41.42 -5.37
N ILE A 411 30.47 -40.30 -4.91
CA ILE A 411 30.30 -39.00 -5.54
C ILE A 411 30.87 -39.02 -6.97
N PHE A 412 32.09 -39.59 -7.14
CA PHE A 412 32.69 -39.74 -8.46
C PHE A 412 31.79 -40.53 -9.43
N ILE A 413 31.26 -41.68 -8.99
CA ILE A 413 30.34 -42.49 -9.81
C ILE A 413 29.04 -41.71 -10.14
N LEU A 414 28.51 -40.97 -9.18
CA LEU A 414 27.28 -40.18 -9.38
C LEU A 414 27.49 -38.99 -10.33
N MET A 415 28.64 -38.32 -10.28
CA MET A 415 28.93 -37.13 -11.06
C MET A 415 29.50 -37.44 -12.46
N GLU A 416 30.38 -38.43 -12.55
CA GLU A 416 31.14 -38.71 -13.76
C GLU A 416 30.65 -39.96 -14.53
N ASP A 417 30.41 -41.07 -13.83
CA ASP A 417 30.04 -42.35 -14.47
C ASP A 417 28.55 -42.49 -14.70
N LEU A 418 27.73 -42.11 -13.74
CA LEU A 418 26.27 -42.09 -13.86
C LEU A 418 25.82 -40.81 -14.58
N LYS A 419 25.75 -40.87 -15.90
CA LYS A 419 25.09 -39.84 -16.69
C LYS A 419 23.59 -39.82 -16.34
N TYR A 420 23.22 -39.09 -15.27
CA TYR A 420 21.85 -39.03 -14.79
C TYR A 420 20.98 -38.21 -15.74
N TYR A 421 20.45 -38.86 -16.76
CA TYR A 421 19.67 -38.24 -17.83
C TYR A 421 18.34 -37.59 -17.38
N ARG A 422 17.90 -37.81 -16.12
CA ARG A 422 16.61 -37.30 -15.62
C ARG A 422 16.50 -35.79 -15.74
N TYR A 423 17.56 -35.05 -15.50
CA TYR A 423 17.59 -33.57 -15.61
C TYR A 423 18.21 -33.07 -16.91
N GLN A 424 18.81 -33.98 -17.73
CA GLN A 424 19.39 -33.64 -19.00
C GLN A 424 18.65 -34.26 -20.21
N ILE A 425 17.38 -34.63 -20.02
CA ILE A 425 16.54 -35.24 -21.07
C ILE A 425 16.54 -34.38 -22.33
N LEU A 426 16.43 -33.07 -22.19
CA LEU A 426 16.39 -32.15 -23.35
C LEU A 426 17.73 -32.04 -24.07
N ALA A 427 18.83 -32.11 -23.37
CA ALA A 427 20.19 -32.12 -23.99
C ALA A 427 20.39 -33.36 -24.85
N ASN A 428 19.81 -34.49 -24.46
CA ASN A 428 19.95 -35.80 -25.10
C ASN A 428 18.81 -36.13 -26.09
N LEU A 429 17.88 -35.24 -26.34
CA LEU A 429 16.85 -35.39 -27.35
C LEU A 429 17.44 -35.20 -28.77
N THR A 430 16.96 -36.00 -29.73
CA THR A 430 17.29 -35.77 -31.15
C THR A 430 16.83 -34.38 -31.60
N GLN A 431 17.55 -33.78 -32.56
CA GLN A 431 17.23 -32.43 -33.06
C GLN A 431 15.75 -32.27 -33.48
N LYS A 432 15.14 -33.32 -34.03
CA LYS A 432 13.72 -33.32 -34.40
C LYS A 432 12.78 -33.22 -33.18
N LYS A 433 13.14 -33.82 -32.07
CA LYS A 433 12.37 -33.73 -30.80
C LYS A 433 12.70 -32.46 -30.04
N LYS A 434 13.94 -31.94 -30.08
CA LYS A 434 14.29 -30.61 -29.54
C LYS A 434 13.47 -29.51 -30.18
N LYS A 435 13.24 -29.56 -31.51
CA LYS A 435 12.41 -28.58 -32.22
C LYS A 435 10.93 -28.63 -31.81
N LYS A 436 10.40 -29.81 -31.46
CA LYS A 436 9.01 -30.00 -31.00
C LYS A 436 8.76 -29.54 -29.56
N TYR A 437 9.78 -29.66 -28.71
CA TYR A 437 9.72 -29.20 -27.30
C TYR A 437 10.43 -27.85 -27.13
N GLY A 438 10.85 -27.26 -28.25
CA GLY A 438 11.65 -26.08 -28.43
C GLY A 438 11.45 -24.93 -27.49
N GLU A 439 11.66 -23.85 -27.85
CA GLU A 439 11.84 -22.48 -27.34
C GLU A 439 11.25 -22.11 -25.97
N VAL A 440 10.17 -22.77 -25.52
CA VAL A 440 9.49 -22.42 -24.23
C VAL A 440 10.08 -23.20 -23.03
N GLN A 441 10.64 -24.40 -23.24
CA GLN A 441 11.18 -25.21 -22.14
C GLN A 441 12.71 -25.28 -22.09
N ALA A 442 13.41 -25.01 -23.18
CA ALA A 442 14.87 -25.05 -23.21
C ALA A 442 15.53 -24.05 -22.27
N GLY A 443 14.98 -22.84 -22.15
CA GLY A 443 15.46 -21.83 -21.22
C GLY A 443 15.22 -22.13 -19.73
N PHE A 444 14.42 -23.15 -19.41
CA PHE A 444 14.11 -23.52 -18.02
C PHE A 444 15.12 -24.55 -17.46
N PHE A 445 15.81 -25.29 -18.36
CA PHE A 445 16.71 -26.37 -17.98
C PHE A 445 18.20 -26.06 -18.23
N GLU A 446 18.53 -24.97 -18.92
CA GLU A 446 19.92 -24.50 -19.07
C GLU A 446 20.39 -23.61 -17.90
N LYS A 447 19.53 -23.30 -16.95
CA LYS A 447 19.84 -22.45 -15.78
C LYS A 447 19.57 -23.12 -14.44
N SER A 448 19.44 -24.43 -14.38
CA SER A 448 19.36 -25.18 -13.11
C SER A 448 20.57 -26.10 -12.94
#